data_ab758cf2c5f58f739e11cd59852f3431
#
_entry.id   ab758cf2c5f58f739e11cd59852f3431
#
_cell.length_a   1.000
_cell.length_b   1.000
_cell.length_c   1.000
_cell.angle_alpha   90.00
_cell.angle_beta   90.00
_cell.angle_gamma   90.00
#
_symmetry.space_group_name_H-M   'P 1'
#
loop_
_entity.id
_entity.type
_entity.pdbx_description
1 polymer ?
#
loop_
_entity_poly.entity_id
_entity_poly.type
_entity_poly.pdbx_seq_one_letter_code
_entity_poly.pdbx_strand_id
1 'polypeptide(L)'
;MKTIQKLPTLPVFRDEGTHKYFCEKSNKWLKYSTTQVCNELTEEAKQNIERLRHIWQPRGETVHYCLEQKMLGSDDIDMGDYEEWAIPLFNLELFTHFEPMGVEYMMSNPTKDVGGQLDLIGYDTKAKKVRLIDLKTKGDTKWDFKKRTGWREPYRTDKQLGCYIEMLDINCGIRPDICNTIWAYKGKCVMNEDQPVERCEE
;
A
#
# COMPACT_ATOMS: atom_id res chain seq x y z
N MET A 1 -21.33 18.00 -9.01
CA MET A 1 -20.18 17.14 -8.65
C MET A 1 -20.37 16.70 -7.20
N LYS A 2 -20.31 15.40 -6.89
CA LYS A 2 -20.22 14.97 -5.48
C LYS A 2 -18.82 15.33 -5.01
N THR A 3 -18.71 16.15 -3.97
CA THR A 3 -17.43 16.41 -3.32
C THR A 3 -16.97 15.10 -2.68
N ILE A 4 -15.82 14.60 -3.10
CA ILE A 4 -15.24 13.39 -2.52
C ILE A 4 -14.68 13.75 -1.15
N GLN A 5 -15.17 13.06 -0.15
CA GLN A 5 -14.80 13.32 1.24
C GLN A 5 -13.48 12.58 1.56
N LYS A 6 -12.50 13.31 2.07
CA LYS A 6 -11.30 12.69 2.65
C LYS A 6 -11.68 11.83 3.85
N LEU A 7 -10.93 10.77 4.08
CA LEU A 7 -11.10 9.94 5.27
C LEU A 7 -10.78 10.74 6.54
N PRO A 8 -11.50 10.48 7.65
CA PRO A 8 -11.20 11.12 8.92
C PRO A 8 -9.86 10.62 9.46
N THR A 9 -9.11 11.47 10.14
CA THR A 9 -7.93 11.02 10.88
C THR A 9 -8.36 10.09 12.00
N LEU A 10 -7.77 8.89 12.05
CA LEU A 10 -8.04 7.92 13.10
C LEU A 10 -7.04 8.05 14.26
N PRO A 11 -7.46 7.72 15.49
CA PRO A 11 -6.57 7.75 16.66
C PRO A 11 -5.67 6.49 16.69
N VAL A 12 -4.86 6.34 15.68
CA VAL A 12 -3.89 5.26 15.49
C VAL A 12 -2.57 5.85 15.04
N PHE A 13 -1.47 5.46 15.66
CA PHE A 13 -0.15 5.83 15.19
C PHE A 13 0.79 4.62 15.13
N ARG A 14 1.82 4.73 14.32
CA ARG A 14 2.89 3.74 14.19
C ARG A 14 4.17 4.28 14.82
N ASP A 15 4.79 3.47 15.65
CA ASP A 15 6.15 3.73 16.12
C ASP A 15 7.16 3.39 15.02
N GLU A 16 7.95 4.36 14.60
CA GLU A 16 8.88 4.21 13.48
C GLU A 16 10.04 3.26 13.77
N GLY A 17 10.45 3.15 15.04
CA GLY A 17 11.55 2.26 15.43
C GLY A 17 11.15 0.80 15.49
N THR A 18 9.95 0.50 15.97
CA THR A 18 9.46 -0.87 16.16
C THR A 18 8.46 -1.31 15.11
N HIS A 19 7.96 -0.39 14.30
CA HIS A 19 6.86 -0.58 13.33
C HIS A 19 5.58 -1.16 13.97
N LYS A 20 5.38 -0.94 15.27
CA LYS A 20 4.18 -1.33 15.98
C LYS A 20 3.14 -0.22 15.93
N TYR A 21 1.88 -0.63 15.97
CA TYR A 21 0.75 0.30 15.96
C TYR A 21 0.18 0.45 17.37
N PHE A 22 -0.12 1.68 17.77
CA PHE A 22 -0.85 1.98 18.98
C PHE A 22 -2.25 2.49 18.64
N CYS A 23 -3.26 1.93 19.25
CA CYS A 23 -4.64 2.37 19.10
C CYS A 23 -5.06 3.14 20.34
N GLU A 24 -5.20 4.47 20.22
CA GLU A 24 -5.58 5.34 21.34
C GLU A 24 -6.98 5.00 21.86
N LYS A 25 -7.91 4.65 20.96
CA LYS A 25 -9.29 4.29 21.35
C LYS A 25 -9.33 3.11 22.32
N SER A 26 -8.47 2.13 22.15
CA SER A 26 -8.37 0.97 23.05
C SER A 26 -7.23 1.09 24.06
N ASN A 27 -6.44 2.17 23.99
CA ASN A 27 -5.27 2.47 24.81
C ASN A 27 -4.27 1.31 24.88
N LYS A 28 -3.95 0.72 23.73
CA LYS A 28 -3.03 -0.43 23.68
C LYS A 28 -2.16 -0.46 22.43
N TRP A 29 -0.98 -1.05 22.58
CA TRP A 29 -0.17 -1.49 21.46
C TRP A 29 -0.79 -2.75 20.84
N LEU A 30 -0.95 -2.73 19.52
CA LEU A 30 -1.47 -3.85 18.78
C LEU A 30 -0.35 -4.90 18.56
N LYS A 31 -0.74 -6.16 18.68
CA LYS A 31 0.20 -7.29 18.67
C LYS A 31 0.78 -7.54 17.29
N TYR A 32 -0.02 -7.33 16.25
CA TYR A 32 0.32 -7.67 14.89
C TYR A 32 0.19 -6.46 13.95
N SER A 33 1.03 -6.41 12.92
CA SER A 33 0.78 -5.59 11.74
C SER A 33 0.06 -6.42 10.66
N THR A 34 -0.64 -5.76 9.75
CA THR A 34 -1.26 -6.38 8.56
C THR A 34 -0.25 -7.25 7.80
N THR A 35 0.96 -6.75 7.58
CA THR A 35 2.02 -7.49 6.88
C THR A 35 2.42 -8.77 7.60
N GLN A 36 2.46 -8.77 8.95
CA GLN A 36 2.77 -9.97 9.73
C GLN A 36 1.68 -11.02 9.65
N VAL A 37 0.41 -10.59 9.64
CA VAL A 37 -0.73 -11.52 9.56
C VAL A 37 -0.85 -12.15 8.17
N CYS A 38 -0.55 -11.38 7.12
CA CYS A 38 -0.72 -11.81 5.74
C CYS A 38 0.43 -12.66 5.19
N ASN A 39 1.63 -12.57 5.80
CA ASN A 39 2.84 -13.23 5.30
C ASN A 39 3.31 -14.33 6.25
N GLU A 40 2.99 -15.55 5.90
CA GLU A 40 3.62 -16.75 6.51
C GLU A 40 4.99 -16.98 5.86
N LEU A 41 6.02 -16.37 6.42
CA LEU A 41 7.39 -16.51 5.93
C LEU A 41 8.13 -17.58 6.72
N THR A 42 8.89 -18.43 6.03
CA THR A 42 9.86 -19.33 6.67
C THR A 42 10.97 -18.52 7.35
N GLU A 43 11.63 -19.08 8.34
CA GLU A 43 12.74 -18.41 9.02
C GLU A 43 13.87 -18.04 8.07
N GLU A 44 14.17 -18.90 7.09
CA GLU A 44 15.16 -18.61 6.04
C GLU A 44 14.75 -17.40 5.19
N ALA A 45 13.47 -17.29 4.81
CA ALA A 45 12.95 -16.13 4.07
C ALA A 45 13.05 -14.85 4.90
N LYS A 46 12.72 -14.89 6.20
CA LYS A 46 12.87 -13.75 7.10
C LYS A 46 14.34 -13.30 7.20
N GLN A 47 15.26 -14.23 7.37
CA GLN A 47 16.71 -13.93 7.44
C GLN A 47 17.21 -13.29 6.13
N ASN A 48 16.76 -13.78 4.97
CA ASN A 48 17.12 -13.22 3.67
C ASN A 48 16.57 -11.80 3.48
N ILE A 49 15.33 -11.56 3.90
CA ILE A 49 14.71 -10.23 3.88
C ILE A 49 15.51 -9.28 4.78
N GLU A 50 15.84 -9.69 6.00
CA GLU A 50 16.59 -8.86 6.94
C GLU A 50 18.00 -8.56 6.42
N ARG A 51 18.70 -9.55 5.88
CA ARG A 51 20.03 -9.37 5.28
C ARG A 51 20.06 -8.31 4.17
N LEU A 52 18.98 -8.19 3.40
CA LEU A 52 18.85 -7.25 2.28
C LEU A 52 18.12 -5.96 2.67
N ARG A 53 17.81 -5.78 3.95
CA ARG A 53 17.02 -4.64 4.46
C ARG A 53 17.60 -3.29 4.05
N HIS A 54 18.93 -3.14 4.14
CA HIS A 54 19.64 -1.92 3.76
C HIS A 54 19.49 -1.53 2.27
N ILE A 55 19.02 -2.45 1.43
CA ILE A 55 18.77 -2.22 0.00
C ILE A 55 17.31 -1.90 -0.27
N TRP A 56 16.39 -2.73 0.26
CA TRP A 56 14.98 -2.61 -0.10
C TRP A 56 14.23 -1.58 0.75
N GLN A 57 14.62 -1.38 2.02
CA GLN A 57 13.90 -0.49 2.92
C GLN A 57 14.03 0.98 2.50
N PRO A 58 15.21 1.56 2.29
CA PRO A 58 15.32 2.98 1.86
C PRO A 58 14.57 3.24 0.55
N ARG A 59 14.66 2.31 -0.40
CA ARG A 59 13.90 2.40 -1.64
C ARG A 59 12.40 2.39 -1.40
N GLY A 60 11.91 1.46 -0.58
CA GLY A 60 10.50 1.36 -0.23
C GLY A 60 10.01 2.65 0.40
N GLU A 61 10.66 3.09 1.45
CA GLU A 61 10.29 4.31 2.20
C GLU A 61 10.27 5.54 1.30
N THR A 62 11.32 5.75 0.48
CA THR A 62 11.37 6.91 -0.43
C THR A 62 10.27 6.86 -1.49
N VAL A 63 10.01 5.72 -2.12
CA VAL A 63 8.99 5.63 -3.18
C VAL A 63 7.58 5.78 -2.61
N HIS A 64 7.30 5.26 -1.42
CA HIS A 64 6.03 5.50 -0.72
C HIS A 64 5.88 6.98 -0.34
N TYR A 65 6.92 7.60 0.23
CA TYR A 65 6.95 9.03 0.48
C TYR A 65 6.67 9.86 -0.79
N CYS A 66 7.30 9.49 -1.92
CA CYS A 66 7.06 10.16 -3.20
C CYS A 66 5.59 10.04 -3.65
N LEU A 67 4.97 8.86 -3.50
CA LEU A 67 3.55 8.68 -3.79
C LEU A 67 2.69 9.56 -2.88
N GLU A 68 2.96 9.56 -1.59
CA GLU A 68 2.25 10.39 -0.62
C GLU A 68 2.31 11.87 -1.01
N GLN A 69 3.51 12.41 -1.22
CA GLN A 69 3.70 13.81 -1.60
C GLN A 69 2.99 14.17 -2.91
N LYS A 70 3.05 13.29 -3.90
CA LYS A 70 2.34 13.44 -5.18
C LYS A 70 0.82 13.51 -4.97
N MET A 71 0.27 12.65 -4.14
CA MET A 71 -1.17 12.61 -3.85
C MET A 71 -1.62 13.80 -2.98
N LEU A 72 -0.74 14.37 -2.20
CA LEU A 72 -0.97 15.60 -1.43
C LEU A 72 -0.84 16.88 -2.28
N GLY A 73 -0.37 16.76 -3.52
CA GLY A 73 -0.21 17.88 -4.46
C GLY A 73 1.08 18.68 -4.28
N SER A 74 2.12 18.07 -3.72
CA SER A 74 3.44 18.70 -3.63
C SER A 74 4.09 18.79 -5.02
N ASP A 75 4.64 19.95 -5.36
CA ASP A 75 5.34 20.20 -6.62
C ASP A 75 6.84 19.85 -6.54
N ASP A 76 7.43 19.96 -5.37
CA ASP A 76 8.85 19.69 -5.11
C ASP A 76 8.96 18.44 -4.22
N ILE A 77 9.26 17.29 -4.85
CA ILE A 77 9.34 16.01 -4.19
C ILE A 77 10.78 15.50 -4.25
N ASP A 78 11.42 15.39 -3.09
CA ASP A 78 12.75 14.78 -2.99
C ASP A 78 12.65 13.26 -3.23
N MET A 79 13.16 12.81 -4.35
CA MET A 79 13.18 11.40 -4.75
C MET A 79 14.48 10.68 -4.38
N GLY A 80 15.49 11.43 -3.88
CA GLY A 80 16.82 10.91 -3.57
C GLY A 80 17.39 10.04 -4.69
N ASP A 81 17.97 8.90 -4.34
CA ASP A 81 18.55 7.96 -5.30
C ASP A 81 17.50 7.09 -6.03
N TYR A 82 16.20 7.33 -5.81
CA TYR A 82 15.10 6.47 -6.30
C TYR A 82 14.20 7.13 -7.34
N GLU A 83 14.68 8.18 -8.00
CA GLU A 83 13.99 8.89 -9.08
C GLU A 83 13.51 7.93 -10.19
N GLU A 84 14.35 6.95 -10.56
CA GLU A 84 14.02 5.97 -11.60
C GLU A 84 12.82 5.05 -11.21
N TRP A 85 12.45 4.96 -9.94
CA TRP A 85 11.23 4.27 -9.47
C TRP A 85 10.04 5.22 -9.35
N ALA A 86 10.27 6.46 -8.89
CA ALA A 86 9.22 7.43 -8.62
C ALA A 86 8.63 8.04 -9.91
N ILE A 87 9.46 8.41 -10.90
CA ILE A 87 8.99 9.02 -12.14
C ILE A 87 8.02 8.10 -12.92
N PRO A 88 8.32 6.81 -13.16
CA PRO A 88 7.37 5.93 -13.81
C PRO A 88 6.05 5.75 -13.03
N LEU A 89 6.11 5.80 -11.70
CA LEU A 89 4.93 5.75 -10.84
C LEU A 89 4.06 7.01 -11.06
N PHE A 90 4.66 8.20 -11.08
CA PHE A 90 3.94 9.46 -11.30
C PHE A 90 3.25 9.54 -12.67
N ASN A 91 3.80 8.84 -13.67
CA ASN A 91 3.29 8.81 -15.04
C ASN A 91 2.19 7.77 -15.27
N LEU A 92 1.71 7.08 -14.24
CA LEU A 92 0.55 6.21 -14.40
C LEU A 92 -0.68 7.01 -14.79
N GLU A 93 -1.35 6.62 -15.88
CA GLU A 93 -2.57 7.26 -16.37
C GLU A 93 -3.63 7.40 -15.27
N LEU A 94 -3.72 6.41 -14.38
CA LEU A 94 -4.65 6.43 -13.26
C LEU A 94 -4.61 7.75 -12.48
N PHE A 95 -3.43 8.28 -12.20
CA PHE A 95 -3.29 9.47 -11.36
C PHE A 95 -3.74 10.77 -12.03
N THR A 96 -4.02 10.77 -13.33
CA THR A 96 -4.62 11.92 -14.04
C THR A 96 -6.11 12.12 -13.73
N HIS A 97 -6.77 11.10 -13.20
CA HIS A 97 -8.20 11.08 -12.88
C HIS A 97 -8.51 10.44 -11.53
N PHE A 98 -7.54 10.44 -10.63
CA PHE A 98 -7.65 9.86 -9.29
C PHE A 98 -7.73 10.96 -8.23
N GLU A 99 -8.76 10.93 -7.41
CA GLU A 99 -8.96 11.85 -6.30
C GLU A 99 -8.68 11.11 -4.98
N PRO A 100 -7.57 11.41 -4.30
CA PRO A 100 -7.17 10.68 -3.10
C PRO A 100 -8.12 10.99 -1.93
N MET A 101 -8.58 9.94 -1.26
CA MET A 101 -9.38 9.98 -0.04
C MET A 101 -8.52 9.74 1.21
N GLY A 102 -7.50 8.90 1.10
CA GLY A 102 -6.51 8.61 2.13
C GLY A 102 -5.20 8.11 1.53
N VAL A 103 -4.09 8.56 2.08
CA VAL A 103 -2.72 8.20 1.68
C VAL A 103 -1.94 7.86 2.93
N GLU A 104 -1.14 6.79 2.90
CA GLU A 104 -0.41 6.26 4.07
C GLU A 104 -1.31 6.22 5.32
N TYR A 105 -2.54 5.75 5.10
CA TYR A 105 -3.63 5.89 6.05
C TYR A 105 -3.62 4.77 7.10
N MET A 106 -3.40 5.16 8.35
CA MET A 106 -3.27 4.23 9.48
C MET A 106 -4.63 3.82 10.02
N MET A 107 -4.80 2.53 10.26
CA MET A 107 -6.04 1.93 10.76
C MET A 107 -5.75 0.84 11.77
N SER A 108 -6.79 0.45 12.52
CA SER A 108 -6.70 -0.65 13.46
C SER A 108 -7.96 -1.51 13.51
N ASN A 109 -7.75 -2.78 13.82
CA ASN A 109 -8.81 -3.67 14.29
C ASN A 109 -8.44 -4.14 15.71
N PRO A 110 -8.90 -3.40 16.75
CA PRO A 110 -8.55 -3.72 18.14
C PRO A 110 -9.06 -5.08 18.61
N THR A 111 -10.13 -5.60 17.99
CA THR A 111 -10.71 -6.91 18.31
C THR A 111 -9.81 -8.03 17.87
N LYS A 112 -9.21 -7.90 16.68
CA LYS A 112 -8.23 -8.86 16.14
C LYS A 112 -6.79 -8.55 16.55
N ASP A 113 -6.56 -7.44 17.25
CA ASP A 113 -5.24 -7.00 17.72
C ASP A 113 -4.27 -6.69 16.56
N VAL A 114 -4.80 -6.13 15.46
CA VAL A 114 -4.07 -5.85 14.21
C VAL A 114 -4.09 -4.35 13.90
N GLY A 115 -2.93 -3.80 13.54
CA GLY A 115 -2.79 -2.48 12.97
C GLY A 115 -2.26 -2.54 11.56
N GLY A 116 -2.55 -1.51 10.77
CA GLY A 116 -2.08 -1.43 9.39
C GLY A 116 -2.08 -0.02 8.86
N GLN A 117 -1.31 0.18 7.82
CA GLN A 117 -1.22 1.42 7.06
C GLN A 117 -1.44 1.05 5.60
N LEU A 118 -2.55 1.51 5.02
CA LEU A 118 -2.78 1.35 3.59
C LEU A 118 -2.03 2.45 2.82
N ASP A 119 -1.55 2.12 1.64
CA ASP A 119 -0.74 3.06 0.86
C ASP A 119 -1.62 4.15 0.23
N LEU A 120 -2.73 3.76 -0.43
CA LEU A 120 -3.58 4.72 -1.12
C LEU A 120 -5.02 4.20 -1.27
N ILE A 121 -5.98 5.05 -0.96
CA ILE A 121 -7.39 4.87 -1.32
C ILE A 121 -7.92 6.16 -1.93
N GLY A 122 -8.73 6.07 -2.96
CA GLY A 122 -9.32 7.23 -3.60
C GLY A 122 -10.38 6.88 -4.62
N TYR A 123 -10.94 7.92 -5.23
CA TYR A 123 -11.98 7.81 -6.22
C TYR A 123 -11.41 7.97 -7.63
N ASP A 124 -11.59 6.95 -8.45
CA ASP A 124 -11.30 6.98 -9.87
C ASP A 124 -12.48 7.65 -10.60
N THR A 125 -12.29 8.89 -11.04
CA THR A 125 -13.37 9.68 -11.69
C THR A 125 -13.73 9.13 -13.08
N LYS A 126 -12.81 8.42 -13.75
CA LYS A 126 -13.02 7.77 -15.05
C LYS A 126 -13.85 6.49 -14.89
N ALA A 127 -13.47 5.62 -13.99
CA ALA A 127 -14.18 4.38 -13.68
C ALA A 127 -15.45 4.62 -12.82
N LYS A 128 -15.53 5.76 -12.12
CA LYS A 128 -16.56 6.10 -11.13
C LYS A 128 -16.62 5.11 -9.96
N LYS A 129 -15.45 4.72 -9.47
CA LYS A 129 -15.27 3.70 -8.45
C LYS A 129 -14.26 4.13 -7.39
N VAL A 130 -14.47 3.66 -6.17
CA VAL A 130 -13.47 3.75 -5.09
C VAL A 130 -12.44 2.64 -5.29
N ARG A 131 -11.16 3.01 -5.38
CA ARG A 131 -10.03 2.08 -5.50
C ARG A 131 -9.21 2.05 -4.23
N LEU A 132 -8.87 0.85 -3.80
CA LEU A 132 -7.83 0.59 -2.80
C LEU A 132 -6.57 0.10 -3.52
N ILE A 133 -5.46 0.73 -3.26
CA ILE A 133 -4.19 0.48 -3.97
C ILE A 133 -3.10 0.19 -2.95
N ASP A 134 -2.36 -0.90 -3.21
CA ASP A 134 -1.17 -1.30 -2.48
C ASP A 134 0.04 -1.09 -3.39
N LEU A 135 1.05 -0.36 -2.92
CA LEU A 135 2.28 -0.08 -3.65
C LEU A 135 3.40 -1.03 -3.21
N LYS A 136 4.05 -1.65 -4.18
CA LYS A 136 5.22 -2.50 -3.95
C LYS A 136 6.41 -2.02 -4.75
N THR A 137 7.55 -1.90 -4.12
CA THR A 137 8.81 -1.58 -4.79
C THR A 137 9.62 -2.86 -5.06
N LYS A 138 10.22 -2.95 -6.22
CA LYS A 138 11.06 -4.07 -6.63
C LYS A 138 12.46 -3.61 -7.01
N GLY A 139 13.44 -4.49 -6.83
CA GLY A 139 14.78 -4.27 -7.31
C GLY A 139 14.86 -4.22 -8.84
N ASP A 140 16.05 -4.39 -9.36
CA ASP A 140 16.34 -4.26 -10.79
C ASP A 140 15.45 -5.14 -11.68
N THR A 141 15.12 -4.62 -12.87
CA THR A 141 14.22 -5.20 -13.88
C THR A 141 14.70 -6.52 -14.50
N LYS A 142 15.75 -7.15 -14.00
CA LYS A 142 16.18 -8.50 -14.44
C LYS A 142 15.09 -9.58 -14.28
N TRP A 143 13.96 -9.22 -13.70
CA TRP A 143 12.74 -9.98 -13.81
C TRP A 143 12.19 -9.86 -15.24
N ASP A 144 12.45 -10.91 -16.00
CA ASP A 144 12.04 -11.03 -17.38
C ASP A 144 10.50 -11.08 -17.46
N PHE A 145 9.87 -9.94 -17.75
CA PHE A 145 8.45 -9.83 -18.03
C PHE A 145 7.98 -10.72 -19.19
N LYS A 146 8.91 -11.26 -20.01
CA LYS A 146 8.59 -12.18 -21.10
C LYS A 146 8.28 -13.59 -20.61
N LYS A 147 8.77 -13.97 -19.44
CA LYS A 147 8.44 -15.28 -18.85
C LYS A 147 7.19 -15.19 -17.98
N ARG A 148 6.03 -15.10 -18.60
CA ARG A 148 4.71 -15.19 -17.94
C ARG A 148 4.56 -16.37 -16.97
N THR A 149 5.40 -17.37 -17.04
CA THR A 149 5.43 -18.55 -16.17
C THR A 149 6.01 -18.32 -14.80
N GLY A 150 6.54 -17.14 -14.50
CA GLY A 150 7.11 -16.74 -13.21
C GLY A 150 6.31 -15.69 -12.46
N TRP A 151 5.20 -15.18 -13.02
CA TRP A 151 4.30 -14.24 -12.35
C TRP A 151 3.40 -14.97 -11.35
N ARG A 152 3.97 -15.55 -10.36
CA ARG A 152 3.31 -15.63 -9.06
C ARG A 152 3.65 -14.30 -8.41
N GLU A 153 2.60 -13.54 -8.10
CA GLU A 153 2.71 -12.39 -7.22
C GLU A 153 3.63 -12.81 -6.08
N PRO A 154 4.83 -12.22 -5.93
CA PRO A 154 5.78 -12.72 -4.93
C PRO A 154 5.24 -12.54 -3.50
N TYR A 155 4.15 -11.78 -3.36
CA TYR A 155 3.38 -11.61 -2.13
C TYR A 155 1.90 -11.73 -2.48
N ARG A 156 1.14 -12.35 -1.60
CA ARG A 156 -0.31 -12.33 -1.68
C ARG A 156 -0.81 -10.96 -1.23
N THR A 157 -0.78 -10.00 -2.14
CA THR A 157 -1.32 -8.65 -1.89
C THR A 157 -2.82 -8.69 -1.67
N ASP A 158 -3.52 -9.68 -2.24
CA ASP A 158 -4.93 -9.95 -2.00
C ASP A 158 -5.24 -10.06 -0.50
N LYS A 159 -4.50 -10.86 0.27
CA LYS A 159 -4.69 -10.96 1.72
C LYS A 159 -4.46 -9.64 2.46
N GLN A 160 -3.45 -8.88 2.05
CA GLN A 160 -3.16 -7.57 2.65
C GLN A 160 -4.27 -6.57 2.33
N LEU A 161 -4.73 -6.55 1.09
CA LEU A 161 -5.86 -5.73 0.65
C LEU A 161 -7.14 -6.11 1.40
N GLY A 162 -7.42 -7.40 1.59
CA GLY A 162 -8.55 -7.89 2.38
C GLY A 162 -8.54 -7.39 3.82
N CYS A 163 -7.38 -7.43 4.48
CA CYS A 163 -7.23 -6.85 5.82
C CYS A 163 -7.53 -5.33 5.84
N TYR A 164 -7.11 -4.60 4.80
CA TYR A 164 -7.39 -3.17 4.70
C TYR A 164 -8.87 -2.89 4.43
N ILE A 165 -9.53 -3.71 3.59
CA ILE A 165 -10.98 -3.60 3.35
C ILE A 165 -11.77 -3.75 4.65
N GLU A 166 -11.46 -4.78 5.43
CA GLU A 166 -12.09 -4.99 6.73
C GLU A 166 -11.87 -3.81 7.67
N MET A 167 -10.62 -3.30 7.75
CA MET A 167 -10.33 -2.16 8.61
C MET A 167 -11.00 -0.86 8.12
N LEU A 168 -11.10 -0.62 6.82
CA LEU A 168 -11.84 0.52 6.26
C LEU A 168 -13.31 0.47 6.61
N ASP A 169 -13.94 -0.70 6.50
CA ASP A 169 -15.33 -0.89 6.86
C ASP A 169 -15.56 -0.62 8.36
N ILE A 170 -14.75 -1.22 9.24
CA ILE A 170 -14.85 -1.04 10.69
C ILE A 170 -14.63 0.41 11.14
N ASN A 171 -13.63 1.09 10.56
CA ASN A 171 -13.22 2.42 11.04
C ASN A 171 -13.97 3.56 10.35
N CYS A 172 -14.37 3.38 9.09
CA CYS A 172 -14.89 4.46 8.26
C CYS A 172 -16.25 4.14 7.60
N GLY A 173 -16.72 2.90 7.67
CA GLY A 173 -17.91 2.45 6.94
C GLY A 173 -17.74 2.52 5.42
N ILE A 174 -16.51 2.41 4.93
CA ILE A 174 -16.18 2.52 3.51
C ILE A 174 -15.70 1.16 3.02
N ARG A 175 -16.30 0.73 1.89
CA ARG A 175 -15.89 -0.45 1.16
C ARG A 175 -15.46 -0.03 -0.24
N PRO A 176 -14.22 -0.31 -0.66
CA PRO A 176 -13.78 -0.02 -2.02
C PRO A 176 -14.55 -0.88 -3.03
N ASP A 177 -14.61 -0.42 -4.29
CA ASP A 177 -15.20 -1.18 -5.39
C ASP A 177 -14.18 -2.06 -6.10
N ILE A 178 -12.91 -1.66 -6.06
CA ILE A 178 -11.81 -2.26 -6.81
C ILE A 178 -10.55 -2.23 -5.96
N CYS A 179 -9.75 -3.29 -6.08
CA CYS A 179 -8.41 -3.39 -5.51
C CYS A 179 -7.36 -3.52 -6.60
N ASN A 180 -6.23 -2.85 -6.40
CA ASN A 180 -5.08 -2.95 -7.30
C ASN A 180 -3.77 -3.03 -6.50
N THR A 181 -2.76 -3.64 -7.11
CA THR A 181 -1.38 -3.53 -6.68
C THR A 181 -0.58 -2.79 -7.75
N ILE A 182 0.18 -1.79 -7.34
CA ILE A 182 1.14 -1.09 -8.20
C ILE A 182 2.52 -1.62 -7.87
N TRP A 183 3.26 -1.99 -8.91
CA TRP A 183 4.64 -2.45 -8.83
C TRP A 183 5.58 -1.41 -9.43
N ALA A 184 6.35 -0.73 -8.60
CA ALA A 184 7.38 0.20 -9.02
C ALA A 184 8.72 -0.53 -9.17
N TYR A 185 9.26 -0.52 -10.37
CA TYR A 185 10.58 -1.04 -10.75
C TYR A 185 11.46 0.10 -11.22
N LYS A 186 12.75 -0.14 -11.29
CA LYS A 186 13.68 0.79 -11.91
C LYS A 186 13.31 1.03 -13.39
N GLY A 187 12.96 2.27 -13.72
CA GLY A 187 12.56 2.69 -15.06
C GLY A 187 11.19 2.22 -15.53
N LYS A 188 10.39 1.59 -14.67
CA LYS A 188 9.06 1.07 -15.06
C LYS A 188 8.12 0.98 -13.87
N CYS A 189 6.84 1.27 -14.15
CA CYS A 189 5.75 1.03 -13.20
C CYS A 189 4.64 0.20 -13.89
N VAL A 190 4.05 -0.73 -13.15
CA VAL A 190 2.98 -1.60 -13.65
C VAL A 190 1.91 -1.72 -12.59
N MET A 191 0.66 -1.57 -12.97
CA MET A 191 -0.51 -1.86 -12.17
C MET A 191 -1.15 -3.15 -12.68
N ASN A 192 -1.56 -4.04 -11.77
CA ASN A 192 -2.31 -5.22 -12.15
C ASN A 192 -3.73 -4.86 -12.63
N GLU A 193 -4.41 -5.83 -13.22
CA GLU A 193 -5.82 -5.71 -13.59
C GLU A 193 -6.68 -5.44 -12.35
N ASP A 194 -7.84 -4.81 -12.57
CA ASP A 194 -8.83 -4.56 -11.53
C ASP A 194 -9.26 -5.88 -10.86
N GLN A 195 -9.10 -5.94 -9.56
CA GLN A 195 -9.52 -7.09 -8.77
C GLN A 195 -10.83 -6.76 -8.04
N PRO A 196 -11.84 -7.61 -8.12
CA PRO A 196 -13.03 -7.46 -7.31
C PRO A 196 -12.68 -7.63 -5.83
N VAL A 197 -13.37 -6.90 -4.98
CA VAL A 197 -13.14 -6.86 -3.53
C VAL A 197 -13.31 -8.26 -2.91
N GLU A 198 -14.27 -9.03 -3.38
CA GLU A 198 -14.58 -10.38 -2.91
C GLU A 198 -13.36 -11.33 -2.99
N ARG A 199 -12.51 -11.16 -4.02
CA ARG A 199 -11.28 -11.95 -4.15
C ARG A 199 -10.27 -11.67 -3.04
N CYS A 200 -10.28 -10.48 -2.49
CA CYS A 200 -9.36 -10.08 -1.42
C CYS A 200 -9.86 -10.53 -0.04
N GLU A 201 -11.13 -10.90 0.08
CA GLU A 201 -11.77 -11.33 1.32
C GLU A 201 -11.71 -12.83 1.56
N GLU A 202 -11.35 -13.64 0.55
CA GLU A 202 -11.13 -15.08 0.65
C GLU A 202 -9.75 -15.41 1.29
#